data_706f7fd9ffcd35e81b60bb65d97bf490
#
_entry.id   706f7fd9ffcd35e81b60bb65d97bf490
#
_cell.length_a   1.000
_cell.length_b   1.000
_cell.length_c   1.000
_cell.angle_alpha   90.00
_cell.angle_beta   90.00
_cell.angle_gamma   90.00
#
_symmetry.space_group_name_H-M   'P 1'
#
loop_
_entity.id
_entity.type
_entity.pdbx_description
1 polymer ?
#
loop_
_entity_poly.entity_id
_entity_poly.type
_entity_poly.pdbx_seq_one_letter_code
_entity_poly.pdbx_strand_id
1 'polypeptide(L)'
;MNITREQLKLYAVTDRSWLGSETLYEQVEKALKGGVTLVQLREKPLDEAAFEKEGQELLELCHHYNVPLIINDNVKLAKKIHADGVHIGQSDMEIKNARELLGADKIIGVTAKTIEQAKAAEAAGADYLGSGAVFGTSTKTDAKPMELSLFQEICE
;
A
#
# COMPACT_ATOMS: atom_id res chain seq x y z
N MET A 1 -1.46 -15.65 -5.34
CA MET A 1 -0.75 -14.58 -4.61
C MET A 1 0.24 -13.91 -5.55
N ASN A 2 0.10 -12.61 -5.71
CA ASN A 2 0.90 -11.81 -6.66
C ASN A 2 2.06 -11.05 -6.00
N ILE A 3 2.37 -11.38 -4.77
CA ILE A 3 3.46 -10.77 -4.00
C ILE A 3 4.25 -11.87 -3.24
N THR A 4 5.53 -11.66 -3.07
CA THR A 4 6.42 -12.59 -2.35
C THR A 4 6.68 -12.11 -0.93
N ARG A 5 7.10 -13.04 -0.04
CA ARG A 5 7.54 -12.68 1.32
C ARG A 5 8.73 -11.72 1.31
N GLU A 6 9.64 -11.86 0.33
CA GLU A 6 10.79 -10.98 0.17
C GLU A 6 10.36 -9.55 -0.11
N GLN A 7 9.33 -9.36 -0.95
CA GLN A 7 8.78 -8.04 -1.24
C GLN A 7 8.08 -7.39 -0.03
N LEU A 8 7.57 -8.19 0.91
CA LEU A 8 6.92 -7.70 2.13
C LEU A 8 7.88 -7.37 3.29
N LYS A 9 9.19 -7.59 3.13
CA LYS A 9 10.15 -7.41 4.24
C LYS A 9 10.26 -5.98 4.74
N LEU A 10 10.27 -5.01 3.85
CA LEU A 10 10.39 -3.59 4.22
C LEU A 10 9.50 -2.75 3.31
N TYR A 11 8.35 -2.37 3.86
CA TYR A 11 7.29 -1.67 3.16
C TYR A 11 7.26 -0.20 3.54
N ALA A 12 7.65 0.66 2.62
CA ALA A 12 7.60 2.11 2.81
C ALA A 12 6.25 2.66 2.30
N VAL A 13 5.59 3.44 3.13
CA VAL A 13 4.37 4.19 2.79
C VAL A 13 4.72 5.67 2.81
N THR A 14 4.44 6.37 1.71
CA THR A 14 4.79 7.79 1.58
C THR A 14 3.96 8.67 2.52
N ASP A 15 4.60 9.73 3.04
CA ASP A 15 3.96 10.75 3.86
C ASP A 15 4.68 12.08 3.66
N ARG A 16 3.99 13.06 3.06
CA ARG A 16 4.53 14.40 2.77
C ARG A 16 4.88 15.20 4.01
N SER A 17 4.32 14.90 5.17
CA SER A 17 4.62 15.61 6.41
C SER A 17 6.09 15.52 6.85
N TRP A 18 6.83 14.56 6.32
CA TRP A 18 8.24 14.31 6.66
C TRP A 18 9.24 14.78 5.59
N LEU A 19 8.79 15.45 4.53
CA LEU A 19 9.66 15.83 3.40
C LEU A 19 10.71 16.90 3.75
N GLY A 20 10.37 17.85 4.62
CA GLY A 20 11.23 19.02 4.82
C GLY A 20 11.45 19.78 3.51
N SER A 21 12.69 19.92 3.07
CA SER A 21 13.07 20.56 1.80
C SER A 21 13.17 19.57 0.61
N GLU A 22 13.01 18.28 0.85
CA GLU A 22 13.12 17.25 -0.19
C GLU A 22 11.79 17.08 -0.94
N THR A 23 11.88 16.61 -2.19
CA THR A 23 10.72 16.14 -2.94
C THR A 23 10.35 14.72 -2.52
N LEU A 24 9.11 14.32 -2.77
CA LEU A 24 8.69 12.94 -2.52
C LEU A 24 9.52 11.93 -3.34
N TYR A 25 9.84 12.28 -4.58
CA TYR A 25 10.70 11.48 -5.45
C TYR A 25 12.07 11.22 -4.83
N GLU A 26 12.73 12.27 -4.33
CA GLU A 26 14.04 12.17 -3.67
C GLU A 26 13.97 11.29 -2.41
N GLN A 27 12.92 11.43 -1.60
CA GLN A 27 12.74 10.64 -0.40
C GLN A 27 12.52 9.16 -0.73
N VAL A 28 11.69 8.87 -1.72
CA VAL A 28 11.46 7.47 -2.18
C VAL A 28 12.74 6.88 -2.76
N GLU A 29 13.51 7.63 -3.54
CA GLU A 29 14.79 7.16 -4.08
C GLU A 29 15.77 6.81 -2.96
N LYS A 30 15.88 7.62 -1.92
CA LYS A 30 16.73 7.32 -0.76
C LYS A 30 16.27 6.04 -0.05
N ALA A 31 14.96 5.86 0.11
CA ALA A 31 14.39 4.66 0.72
C ALA A 31 14.72 3.41 -0.12
N LEU A 32 14.60 3.49 -1.44
CA LEU A 32 14.95 2.40 -2.36
C LEU A 32 16.44 2.05 -2.29
N LYS A 33 17.33 3.05 -2.26
CA LYS A 33 18.76 2.85 -2.04
C LYS A 33 19.08 2.22 -0.68
N GLY A 34 18.23 2.49 0.31
CA GLY A 34 18.33 1.91 1.65
C GLY A 34 17.83 0.48 1.79
N GLY A 35 17.25 -0.10 0.74
CA GLY A 35 16.81 -1.49 0.72
C GLY A 35 15.32 -1.74 0.91
N VAL A 36 14.46 -0.73 0.74
CA VAL A 36 13.01 -0.89 0.72
C VAL A 36 12.61 -1.88 -0.37
N THR A 37 11.71 -2.80 -0.04
CA THR A 37 11.29 -3.91 -0.91
C THR A 37 9.88 -3.74 -1.48
N LEU A 38 9.12 -2.79 -0.97
CA LEU A 38 7.77 -2.45 -1.44
C LEU A 38 7.50 -0.98 -1.13
N VAL A 39 6.89 -0.26 -2.06
CA VAL A 39 6.53 1.16 -1.87
C VAL A 39 5.03 1.35 -2.08
N GLN A 40 4.39 2.09 -1.19
CA GLN A 40 3.01 2.54 -1.34
C GLN A 40 2.99 4.06 -1.48
N LEU A 41 2.42 4.53 -2.59
CA LEU A 41 2.09 5.95 -2.76
C LEU A 41 0.77 6.24 -2.07
N ARG A 42 0.84 6.99 -0.97
CA ARG A 42 -0.30 7.45 -0.19
C ARG A 42 -0.35 8.97 -0.22
N GLU A 43 -1.26 9.51 -1.00
CA GLU A 43 -1.45 10.95 -1.18
C GLU A 43 -2.90 11.35 -0.91
N LYS A 44 -3.09 12.41 -0.12
CA LYS A 44 -4.37 13.10 0.10
C LYS A 44 -4.09 14.59 0.29
N PRO A 45 -4.76 15.50 -0.35
CA PRO A 45 -5.48 15.44 -1.60
C PRO A 45 -4.68 16.09 -2.73
N LEU A 46 -4.32 15.36 -3.75
CA LEU A 46 -3.82 15.93 -5.01
C LEU A 46 -4.95 15.99 -6.04
N ASP A 47 -4.88 16.92 -6.98
CA ASP A 47 -5.71 16.83 -8.16
C ASP A 47 -5.32 15.56 -8.96
N GLU A 48 -6.26 15.06 -9.75
CA GLU A 48 -6.10 13.77 -10.44
C GLU A 48 -4.91 13.76 -11.40
N ALA A 49 -4.68 14.85 -12.12
CA ALA A 49 -3.57 14.95 -13.08
C ALA A 49 -2.20 14.99 -12.39
N ALA A 50 -2.09 15.71 -11.28
CA ALA A 50 -0.86 15.76 -10.48
C ALA A 50 -0.57 14.39 -9.85
N PHE A 51 -1.60 13.70 -9.35
CA PHE A 51 -1.45 12.37 -8.77
C PHE A 51 -1.05 11.32 -9.83
N GLU A 52 -1.62 11.40 -11.02
CA GLU A 52 -1.25 10.53 -12.15
C GLU A 52 0.22 10.71 -12.54
N LYS A 53 0.66 11.95 -12.73
CA LYS A 53 2.06 12.26 -13.06
C LYS A 53 3.03 11.75 -12.00
N GLU A 54 2.76 12.04 -10.73
CA GLU A 54 3.58 11.59 -9.62
C GLU A 54 3.62 10.06 -9.52
N GLY A 55 2.47 9.42 -9.71
CA GLY A 55 2.37 7.95 -9.73
C GLY A 55 3.21 7.33 -10.83
N GLN A 56 3.20 7.88 -12.03
CA GLN A 56 4.02 7.42 -13.16
C GLN A 56 5.51 7.59 -12.89
N GLU A 57 5.92 8.75 -12.39
CA GLU A 57 7.33 9.03 -12.06
C GLU A 57 7.86 8.07 -10.98
N LEU A 58 7.07 7.82 -9.94
CA LEU A 58 7.43 6.88 -8.87
C LEU A 58 7.40 5.43 -9.35
N LEU A 59 6.49 5.07 -10.25
CA LEU A 59 6.45 3.72 -10.83
C LEU A 59 7.74 3.41 -11.60
N GLU A 60 8.18 4.32 -12.44
CA GLU A 60 9.44 4.18 -13.20
C GLU A 60 10.64 4.07 -12.23
N LEU A 61 10.68 4.92 -11.20
CA LEU A 61 11.72 4.89 -10.19
C LEU A 61 11.76 3.55 -9.44
N CYS A 62 10.61 3.08 -8.95
CA CYS A 62 10.51 1.80 -8.23
C CYS A 62 10.93 0.63 -9.14
N HIS A 63 10.48 0.62 -10.38
CA HIS A 63 10.84 -0.43 -11.35
C HIS A 63 12.34 -0.43 -11.67
N HIS A 64 13.00 0.72 -11.67
CA HIS A 64 14.46 0.80 -11.83
C HIS A 64 15.20 0.02 -10.71
N TYR A 65 14.62 -0.03 -9.51
CA TYR A 65 15.15 -0.80 -8.37
C TYR A 65 14.53 -2.20 -8.23
N ASN A 66 13.72 -2.65 -9.19
CA ASN A 66 12.96 -3.90 -9.13
C ASN A 66 12.03 -4.00 -7.92
N VAL A 67 11.43 -2.88 -7.53
CA VAL A 67 10.51 -2.77 -6.40
C VAL A 67 9.11 -2.46 -6.92
N PRO A 68 8.06 -3.19 -6.48
CA PRO A 68 6.68 -2.89 -6.86
C PRO A 68 6.20 -1.57 -6.25
N LEU A 69 5.34 -0.86 -7.00
CA LEU A 69 4.60 0.31 -6.52
C LEU A 69 3.13 -0.03 -6.30
N ILE A 70 2.66 0.25 -5.11
CA ILE A 70 1.26 0.11 -4.69
C ILE A 70 0.63 1.50 -4.60
N ILE A 71 -0.59 1.66 -5.09
CA ILE A 71 -1.38 2.89 -4.96
C ILE A 71 -2.36 2.72 -3.82
N ASN A 72 -2.39 3.69 -2.91
CA ASN A 72 -3.34 3.70 -1.81
C ASN A 72 -4.75 4.08 -2.29
N ASP A 73 -5.75 3.27 -1.98
CA ASP A 73 -7.20 3.46 -2.17
C ASP A 73 -7.67 3.64 -3.62
N ASN A 74 -6.94 4.31 -4.48
CA ASN A 74 -7.39 4.70 -5.81
C ASN A 74 -7.13 3.62 -6.88
N VAL A 75 -8.05 2.67 -6.99
CA VAL A 75 -7.98 1.54 -7.94
C VAL A 75 -7.99 2.01 -9.39
N LYS A 76 -8.77 3.06 -9.71
CA LYS A 76 -8.85 3.61 -11.08
C LYS A 76 -7.52 4.20 -11.52
N LEU A 77 -6.86 4.95 -10.63
CA LEU A 77 -5.53 5.49 -10.90
C LEU A 77 -4.51 4.37 -11.08
N ALA A 78 -4.51 3.38 -10.19
CA ALA A 78 -3.61 2.23 -10.30
C ALA A 78 -3.73 1.53 -11.66
N LYS A 79 -4.95 1.35 -12.14
CA LYS A 79 -5.22 0.82 -13.47
C LYS A 79 -4.67 1.74 -14.58
N LYS A 80 -4.94 3.03 -14.47
CA LYS A 80 -4.59 4.02 -15.50
C LYS A 80 -3.09 4.12 -15.71
N ILE A 81 -2.30 4.11 -14.63
CA ILE A 81 -0.83 4.19 -14.70
C ILE A 81 -0.14 2.82 -14.80
N HIS A 82 -0.91 1.74 -14.81
CA HIS A 82 -0.39 0.36 -14.78
C HIS A 82 0.49 0.06 -13.56
N ALA A 83 0.13 0.59 -12.39
CA ALA A 83 0.81 0.28 -11.13
C ALA A 83 0.81 -1.23 -10.85
N ASP A 84 1.69 -1.67 -9.97
CA ASP A 84 1.81 -3.09 -9.61
C ASP A 84 0.65 -3.59 -8.76
N GLY A 85 -0.03 -2.69 -8.07
CA GLY A 85 -1.20 -3.04 -7.28
C GLY A 85 -1.80 -1.88 -6.50
N VAL A 86 -2.72 -2.23 -5.62
CA VAL A 86 -3.43 -1.30 -4.71
C VAL A 86 -3.41 -1.81 -3.28
N HIS A 87 -3.53 -0.88 -2.35
CA HIS A 87 -3.87 -1.17 -0.96
C HIS A 87 -5.18 -0.49 -0.61
N ILE A 88 -6.18 -1.27 -0.21
CA ILE A 88 -7.53 -0.79 0.09
C ILE A 88 -7.90 -1.06 1.56
N GLY A 89 -8.66 -0.12 2.13
CA GLY A 89 -9.26 -0.25 3.46
C GLY A 89 -10.68 -0.81 3.41
N GLN A 90 -11.30 -0.96 4.59
CA GLN A 90 -12.65 -1.54 4.71
C GLN A 90 -13.75 -0.66 4.10
N SER A 91 -13.54 0.66 4.01
CA SER A 91 -14.50 1.63 3.44
C SER A 91 -14.29 1.90 1.95
N ASP A 92 -13.26 1.28 1.35
CA ASP A 92 -12.91 1.48 -0.05
C ASP A 92 -13.64 0.49 -0.97
N MET A 93 -13.22 0.43 -2.24
CA MET A 93 -13.76 -0.52 -3.20
C MET A 93 -13.61 -1.97 -2.71
N GLU A 94 -14.64 -2.78 -2.88
CA GLU A 94 -14.56 -4.20 -2.54
C GLU A 94 -13.47 -4.93 -3.35
N ILE A 95 -12.83 -5.91 -2.72
CA ILE A 95 -11.71 -6.67 -3.30
C ILE A 95 -12.08 -7.29 -4.67
N LYS A 96 -13.29 -7.84 -4.79
CA LYS A 96 -13.78 -8.41 -6.05
C LYS A 96 -13.80 -7.39 -7.18
N ASN A 97 -14.35 -6.21 -6.91
CA ASN A 97 -14.43 -5.13 -7.89
C ASN A 97 -13.04 -4.61 -8.26
N ALA A 98 -12.14 -4.48 -7.29
CA ALA A 98 -10.76 -4.11 -7.53
C ALA A 98 -10.05 -5.16 -8.41
N ARG A 99 -10.26 -6.44 -8.14
CA ARG A 99 -9.69 -7.54 -8.94
C ARG A 99 -10.21 -7.55 -10.38
N GLU A 100 -11.50 -7.32 -10.58
CA GLU A 100 -12.09 -7.20 -11.91
C GLU A 100 -11.52 -6.04 -12.72
N LEU A 101 -11.30 -4.89 -12.05
CA LEU A 101 -10.72 -3.70 -12.70
C LEU A 101 -9.24 -3.85 -13.03
N LEU A 102 -8.45 -4.42 -12.12
CA LEU A 102 -7.00 -4.50 -12.24
C LEU A 102 -6.51 -5.72 -13.02
N GLY A 103 -7.24 -6.83 -12.92
CA GLY A 103 -6.83 -8.10 -13.49
C GLY A 103 -6.19 -9.06 -12.46
N ALA A 104 -5.95 -10.28 -12.89
CA ALA A 104 -5.50 -11.39 -12.03
C ALA A 104 -4.06 -11.21 -11.51
N ASP A 105 -3.23 -10.50 -12.26
CA ASP A 105 -1.78 -10.41 -12.01
C ASP A 105 -1.37 -9.25 -11.09
N LYS A 106 -2.33 -8.39 -10.72
CA LYS A 106 -2.04 -7.22 -9.89
C LYS A 106 -2.17 -7.54 -8.40
N ILE A 107 -1.35 -6.86 -7.60
CA ILE A 107 -1.32 -7.03 -6.14
C ILE A 107 -2.50 -6.30 -5.52
N ILE A 108 -3.23 -6.95 -4.63
CA ILE A 108 -4.27 -6.32 -3.80
C ILE A 108 -3.94 -6.56 -2.33
N GLY A 109 -3.53 -5.51 -1.64
CA GLY A 109 -3.39 -5.50 -0.19
C GLY A 109 -4.63 -4.93 0.49
N VAL A 110 -4.95 -5.43 1.67
CA VAL A 110 -6.16 -5.03 2.41
C VAL A 110 -5.83 -4.77 3.88
N THR A 111 -6.34 -3.67 4.40
CA THR A 111 -6.28 -3.39 5.84
C THR A 111 -7.25 -4.31 6.58
N ALA A 112 -6.77 -5.06 7.55
CA ALA A 112 -7.57 -5.89 8.43
C ALA A 112 -7.21 -5.61 9.89
N LYS A 113 -8.22 -5.24 10.70
CA LYS A 113 -8.08 -4.90 12.12
C LYS A 113 -8.77 -5.90 13.04
N THR A 114 -9.48 -6.86 12.48
CA THR A 114 -10.16 -7.95 13.21
C THR A 114 -9.89 -9.28 12.49
N ILE A 115 -10.10 -10.37 13.21
CA ILE A 115 -9.97 -11.73 12.66
C ILE A 115 -10.99 -11.94 11.53
N GLU A 116 -12.21 -11.46 11.70
CA GLU A 116 -13.27 -11.55 10.70
C GLU A 116 -12.90 -10.82 9.42
N GLN A 117 -12.34 -9.61 9.54
CA GLN A 117 -11.85 -8.84 8.39
C GLN A 117 -10.69 -9.55 7.68
N ALA A 118 -9.76 -10.15 8.43
CA ALA A 118 -8.64 -10.90 7.88
C ALA A 118 -9.12 -12.11 7.08
N LYS A 119 -9.99 -12.93 7.66
CA LYS A 119 -10.59 -14.11 6.99
C LYS A 119 -11.40 -13.72 5.76
N ALA A 120 -12.19 -12.65 5.84
CA ALA A 120 -12.98 -12.16 4.72
C ALA A 120 -12.08 -11.67 3.57
N ALA A 121 -11.01 -10.95 3.88
CA ALA A 121 -10.05 -10.46 2.88
C ALA A 121 -9.31 -11.62 2.20
N GLU A 122 -8.85 -12.61 2.95
CA GLU A 122 -8.23 -13.82 2.42
C GLU A 122 -9.18 -14.57 1.48
N ALA A 123 -10.41 -14.83 1.93
CA ALA A 123 -11.44 -15.49 1.13
C ALA A 123 -11.82 -14.73 -0.14
N ALA A 124 -11.72 -13.39 -0.13
CA ALA A 124 -11.98 -12.54 -1.28
C ALA A 124 -10.78 -12.43 -2.24
N GLY A 125 -9.62 -13.02 -1.90
CA GLY A 125 -8.45 -13.07 -2.77
C GLY A 125 -7.46 -11.92 -2.59
N ALA A 126 -7.36 -11.34 -1.38
CA ALA A 126 -6.29 -10.41 -1.04
C ALA A 126 -4.93 -11.12 -1.12
N ASP A 127 -3.92 -10.41 -1.62
CA ASP A 127 -2.55 -10.93 -1.73
C ASP A 127 -1.75 -10.76 -0.44
N TYR A 128 -2.07 -9.74 0.36
CA TYR A 128 -1.51 -9.51 1.69
C TYR A 128 -2.46 -8.70 2.57
N LEU A 129 -2.23 -8.74 3.86
CA LEU A 129 -2.96 -7.96 4.86
C LEU A 129 -2.07 -6.91 5.50
N GLY A 130 -2.62 -5.72 5.72
CA GLY A 130 -2.02 -4.69 6.56
C GLY A 130 -2.75 -4.64 7.89
N SER A 131 -2.08 -5.01 8.97
CA SER A 131 -2.65 -5.04 10.32
C SER A 131 -1.80 -4.21 11.28
N GLY A 132 -2.44 -3.38 12.06
CA GLY A 132 -1.78 -2.46 13.00
C GLY A 132 -2.72 -1.32 13.40
N ALA A 133 -2.18 -0.29 14.11
CA ALA A 133 -0.76 -0.16 14.45
C ALA A 133 -0.43 -0.92 15.73
N VAL A 134 0.68 -1.67 15.73
CA VAL A 134 1.15 -2.38 16.92
C VAL A 134 1.64 -1.38 17.98
N PHE A 135 2.29 -0.31 17.52
CA PHE A 135 2.67 0.84 18.37
C PHE A 135 1.84 2.07 17.99
N GLY A 136 1.75 3.03 18.91
CA GLY A 136 1.06 4.29 18.63
C GLY A 136 1.64 5.03 17.42
N THR A 137 0.77 5.74 16.68
CA THR A 137 1.16 6.49 15.48
C THR A 137 0.56 7.88 15.47
N SER A 138 1.31 8.86 14.98
CA SER A 138 0.85 10.23 14.70
C SER A 138 0.50 10.44 13.22
N THR A 139 0.90 9.52 12.36
CA THR A 139 0.67 9.60 10.89
C THR A 139 -0.78 9.37 10.51
N LYS A 140 -1.45 8.45 11.19
CA LYS A 140 -2.89 8.17 11.08
C LYS A 140 -3.55 8.46 12.42
N THR A 141 -4.14 9.64 12.56
CA THR A 141 -4.73 10.11 13.83
C THR A 141 -5.94 9.31 14.30
N ASP A 142 -6.60 8.59 13.38
CA ASP A 142 -7.74 7.72 13.66
C ASP A 142 -7.34 6.25 13.95
N ALA A 143 -6.06 5.91 13.83
CA ALA A 143 -5.58 4.57 14.09
C ALA A 143 -5.38 4.35 15.60
N LYS A 144 -6.14 3.41 16.17
CA LYS A 144 -5.93 2.93 17.54
C LYS A 144 -4.84 1.86 17.57
N PRO A 145 -3.98 1.82 18.60
CA PRO A 145 -3.03 0.72 18.79
C PRO A 145 -3.76 -0.63 18.83
N MET A 146 -3.20 -1.61 18.12
CA MET A 146 -3.70 -2.97 18.12
C MET A 146 -3.05 -3.77 19.25
N GLU A 147 -3.85 -4.51 20.01
CA GLU A 147 -3.31 -5.45 21.01
C GLU A 147 -2.44 -6.51 20.33
N LEU A 148 -1.29 -6.81 20.93
CA LEU A 148 -0.33 -7.76 20.37
C LEU A 148 -0.93 -9.17 20.22
N SER A 149 -1.78 -9.58 21.16
CA SER A 149 -2.49 -10.85 21.08
C SER A 149 -3.41 -10.95 19.86
N LEU A 150 -4.15 -9.88 19.57
CA LEU A 150 -5.00 -9.82 18.37
C LEU A 150 -4.15 -9.87 17.10
N PHE A 151 -3.02 -9.15 17.07
CA PHE A 151 -2.10 -9.19 15.95
C PHE A 151 -1.56 -10.61 15.69
N GLN A 152 -1.19 -11.33 16.75
CA GLN A 152 -0.77 -12.73 16.66
C GLN A 152 -1.86 -13.62 16.06
N GLU A 153 -3.09 -13.51 16.56
CA GLU A 153 -4.24 -14.31 16.05
C GLU A 153 -4.53 -14.02 14.56
N ILE A 154 -4.36 -12.78 14.11
CA ILE A 154 -4.52 -12.43 12.68
C ILE A 154 -3.41 -13.07 11.83
N CYS A 155 -2.21 -13.24 12.37
CA CYS A 155 -1.07 -13.83 11.67
C CYS A 155 -1.12 -15.37 11.57
N GLU A 156 -1.91 -16.02 12.44
CA GLU A 156 -2.13 -17.49 12.47
C GLU A 156 -3.13 -17.93 11.40
#